data_22c6614107595b080469d232aab5130b
#
_entry.id   22c6614107595b080469d232aab5130b
#
_cell.length_a   1.000
_cell.length_b   1.000
_cell.length_c   1.000
_cell.angle_alpha   90.00
_cell.angle_beta   90.00
_cell.angle_gamma   90.00
#
_symmetry.space_group_name_H-M   'P 1'
#
loop_
_entity.id
_entity.type
_entity.pdbx_description
1 polymer ?
#
loop_
_entity_poly.entity_id
_entity_poly.type
_entity_poly.pdbx_seq_one_letter_code
_entity_poly.pdbx_strand_id
1 'polypeptide(L)'
;MTTAQGGPNFFIGNNPSNRSGRYVAPPFVRPNPQFEQEDFLREAQTRLKRRVTSREASSYWFKAGFDHLKENPGWGAALFWLKFKTFWNDYEVPDNQDLYFLSAESWVLALPLPTLGWILPLALVGALFSWRRNASTQLLVGYCILYSLSIISFFILARYRLPVLPPLFILAAVGIIRLKDQLHKGAYSR
;
A
#
# COMPACT_ATOMS: atom_id res chain seq x y z
N MET A 1 3.57 2.86 23.86
CA MET A 1 2.13 2.57 23.64
C MET A 1 2.02 1.84 22.31
N THR A 2 1.80 0.54 22.33
CA THR A 2 1.47 -0.21 21.10
C THR A 2 0.02 0.13 20.75
N THR A 3 -0.19 0.68 19.57
CA THR A 3 -1.53 1.02 19.10
C THR A 3 -2.37 -0.24 19.00
N ALA A 4 -3.49 -0.31 19.72
CA ALA A 4 -4.42 -1.43 19.68
C ALA A 4 -5.16 -1.59 18.32
N GLN A 5 -4.78 -0.82 17.31
CA GLN A 5 -5.42 -0.73 15.99
C GLN A 5 -4.90 -1.77 14.97
N GLY A 6 -3.80 -2.46 15.25
CA GLY A 6 -3.22 -3.39 14.29
C GLY A 6 -4.18 -4.51 13.86
N GLY A 7 -4.91 -5.10 14.81
CA GLY A 7 -5.89 -6.15 14.54
C GLY A 7 -7.10 -5.65 13.74
N PRO A 8 -7.78 -4.57 14.18
CA PRO A 8 -8.82 -3.92 13.40
C PRO A 8 -8.41 -3.60 11.97
N ASN A 9 -7.28 -2.94 11.77
CA ASN A 9 -6.77 -2.59 10.44
C ASN A 9 -6.49 -3.83 9.58
N PHE A 10 -5.92 -4.89 10.18
CA PHE A 10 -5.71 -6.15 9.47
C PHE A 10 -7.05 -6.77 9.06
N PHE A 11 -8.04 -6.79 9.95
CA PHE A 11 -9.38 -7.30 9.67
C PHE A 11 -10.10 -6.47 8.61
N ILE A 12 -10.03 -5.13 8.66
CA ILE A 12 -10.59 -4.25 7.62
C ILE A 12 -10.08 -4.64 6.24
N GLY A 13 -8.78 -4.89 6.12
CA GLY A 13 -8.16 -5.28 4.86
C GLY A 13 -8.42 -6.72 4.41
N ASN A 14 -8.80 -7.63 5.32
CA ASN A 14 -8.81 -9.08 5.09
C ASN A 14 -10.09 -9.78 5.56
N ASN A 15 -11.20 -9.05 5.71
CA ASN A 15 -12.48 -9.64 6.09
C ASN A 15 -13.28 -10.12 4.86
N PRO A 16 -14.27 -11.03 5.04
CA PRO A 16 -15.04 -11.61 3.94
C PRO A 16 -15.74 -10.60 3.03
N SER A 17 -16.09 -9.43 3.57
CA SER A 17 -16.81 -8.38 2.83
C SER A 17 -15.89 -7.50 1.99
N ASN A 18 -14.58 -7.50 2.26
CA ASN A 18 -13.63 -6.67 1.53
C ASN A 18 -13.17 -7.34 0.22
N ARG A 19 -13.78 -6.95 -0.88
CA ARG A 19 -13.41 -7.41 -2.23
C ARG A 19 -12.58 -6.39 -3.01
N SER A 20 -12.35 -5.21 -2.44
CA SER A 20 -11.67 -4.10 -3.14
C SER A 20 -10.19 -3.97 -2.78
N GLY A 21 -9.75 -4.54 -1.65
CA GLY A 21 -8.41 -4.32 -1.09
C GLY A 21 -8.17 -2.91 -0.53
N ARG A 22 -9.19 -2.04 -0.58
CA ARG A 22 -9.16 -0.67 -0.03
C ARG A 22 -9.70 -0.67 1.40
N TYR A 23 -9.67 0.49 2.05
CA TYR A 23 -10.39 0.67 3.30
C TYR A 23 -11.90 0.55 3.05
N VAL A 24 -12.53 -0.41 3.71
CA VAL A 24 -13.98 -0.60 3.73
C VAL A 24 -14.38 -0.88 5.16
N ALA A 25 -15.04 0.08 5.81
CA ALA A 25 -15.50 -0.09 7.18
C ALA A 25 -16.49 -1.27 7.26
N PRO A 26 -16.32 -2.21 8.21
CA PRO A 26 -17.31 -3.25 8.46
C PRO A 26 -18.66 -2.66 8.88
N PRO A 27 -19.78 -3.36 8.63
CA PRO A 27 -21.13 -2.83 8.89
C PRO A 27 -21.43 -2.42 10.35
N PHE A 28 -20.67 -2.95 11.31
CA PHE A 28 -20.80 -2.62 12.72
C PHE A 28 -20.01 -1.37 13.13
N VAL A 29 -19.20 -0.80 12.23
CA VAL A 29 -18.40 0.41 12.48
C VAL A 29 -19.17 1.63 11.99
N ARG A 30 -19.36 2.60 12.87
CA ARG A 30 -19.97 3.90 12.53
C ARG A 30 -19.09 4.64 11.51
N PRO A 31 -19.68 5.41 10.58
CA PRO A 31 -18.94 6.13 9.53
C PRO A 31 -18.23 7.39 10.08
N ASN A 32 -17.55 7.25 11.22
CA ASN A 32 -16.76 8.29 11.86
C ASN A 32 -15.50 7.66 12.49
N PRO A 33 -14.30 8.02 12.04
CA PRO A 33 -13.04 7.46 12.52
C PRO A 33 -12.82 7.55 14.03
N GLN A 34 -13.43 8.53 14.68
CA GLN A 34 -13.32 8.72 16.14
C GLN A 34 -13.92 7.54 16.93
N PHE A 35 -14.94 6.88 16.37
CA PHE A 35 -15.65 5.77 17.03
C PHE A 35 -15.14 4.39 16.60
N GLU A 36 -14.28 4.30 15.59
CA GLU A 36 -13.82 3.03 15.03
C GLU A 36 -13.25 2.10 16.11
N GLN A 37 -12.33 2.62 16.94
CA GLN A 37 -11.71 1.82 17.99
C GLN A 37 -12.73 1.33 19.03
N GLU A 38 -13.66 2.17 19.40
CA GLU A 38 -14.74 1.85 20.35
C GLU A 38 -15.68 0.78 19.78
N ASP A 39 -16.06 0.91 18.51
CA ASP A 39 -16.96 -0.02 17.82
C ASP A 39 -16.32 -1.40 17.66
N PHE A 40 -15.04 -1.46 17.28
CA PHE A 40 -14.30 -2.72 17.24
C PHE A 40 -14.17 -3.38 18.62
N LEU A 41 -13.95 -2.60 19.67
CA LEU A 41 -13.90 -3.10 21.04
C LEU A 41 -15.26 -3.65 21.50
N ARG A 42 -16.31 -2.88 21.30
CA ARG A 42 -17.69 -3.26 21.66
C ARG A 42 -18.14 -4.52 20.93
N GLU A 43 -17.89 -4.61 19.61
CA GLU A 43 -18.25 -5.78 18.82
C GLU A 43 -17.44 -7.02 19.25
N ALA A 44 -16.16 -6.88 19.59
CA ALA A 44 -15.37 -7.98 20.14
C ALA A 44 -15.93 -8.48 21.47
N GLN A 45 -16.35 -7.57 22.37
CA GLN A 45 -16.99 -7.93 23.64
C GLN A 45 -18.30 -8.68 23.41
N THR A 46 -19.11 -8.24 22.46
CA THR A 46 -20.38 -8.88 22.09
C THR A 46 -20.16 -10.30 21.59
N ARG A 47 -19.20 -10.49 20.68
CA ARG A 47 -18.89 -11.81 20.10
C ARG A 47 -18.27 -12.78 21.09
N LEU A 48 -17.40 -12.28 21.97
CA LEU A 48 -16.75 -13.08 23.01
C LEU A 48 -17.58 -13.25 24.27
N LYS A 49 -18.74 -12.56 24.38
CA LYS A 49 -19.66 -12.58 25.53
C LYS A 49 -18.96 -12.28 26.87
N ARG A 50 -17.89 -11.49 26.85
CA ARG A 50 -17.14 -11.05 28.03
C ARG A 50 -16.50 -9.68 27.80
N ARG A 51 -16.18 -8.99 28.88
CA ARG A 51 -15.34 -7.79 28.80
C ARG A 51 -13.94 -8.16 28.33
N VAL A 52 -13.41 -7.42 27.38
CA VAL A 52 -12.05 -7.57 26.86
C VAL A 52 -11.35 -6.21 26.83
N THR A 53 -10.04 -6.25 26.98
CA THR A 53 -9.18 -5.07 26.81
C THR A 53 -9.00 -4.74 25.33
N SER A 54 -8.56 -3.53 25.01
CA SER A 54 -8.24 -3.13 23.63
C SER A 54 -7.20 -4.03 22.98
N ARG A 55 -6.24 -4.56 23.76
CA ARG A 55 -5.23 -5.51 23.27
C ARG A 55 -5.84 -6.87 22.91
N GLU A 56 -6.72 -7.40 23.74
CA GLU A 56 -7.42 -8.66 23.47
C GLU A 56 -8.34 -8.52 22.25
N ALA A 57 -9.06 -7.39 22.13
CA ALA A 57 -9.88 -7.08 20.96
C ALA A 57 -9.03 -7.02 19.69
N SER A 58 -7.86 -6.36 19.72
CA SER A 58 -6.93 -6.33 18.59
C SER A 58 -6.45 -7.74 18.19
N SER A 59 -6.09 -8.57 19.16
CA SER A 59 -5.68 -9.96 18.90
C SER A 59 -6.83 -10.81 18.31
N TYR A 60 -8.05 -10.60 18.80
CA TYR A 60 -9.25 -11.25 18.26
C TYR A 60 -9.48 -10.89 16.79
N TRP A 61 -9.44 -9.60 16.44
CA TRP A 61 -9.66 -9.17 15.07
C TRP A 61 -8.54 -9.57 14.11
N PHE A 62 -7.30 -9.55 14.57
CA PHE A 62 -6.18 -10.09 13.79
C PHE A 62 -6.40 -11.56 13.47
N LYS A 63 -6.75 -12.35 14.51
CA LYS A 63 -7.05 -13.78 14.35
C LYS A 63 -8.21 -14.02 13.40
N ALA A 64 -9.30 -13.27 13.53
CA ALA A 64 -10.48 -13.40 12.67
C ALA A 64 -10.16 -13.15 11.18
N GLY A 65 -9.36 -12.12 10.87
CA GLY A 65 -8.90 -11.87 9.51
C GLY A 65 -7.94 -12.97 9.01
N PHE A 66 -7.04 -13.45 9.86
CA PHE A 66 -6.08 -14.48 9.50
C PHE A 66 -6.77 -15.85 9.27
N ASP A 67 -7.70 -16.23 10.14
CA ASP A 67 -8.48 -17.47 10.01
C ASP A 67 -9.27 -17.46 8.68
N HIS A 68 -9.88 -16.32 8.34
CA HIS A 68 -10.59 -16.19 7.05
C HIS A 68 -9.66 -16.39 5.84
N LEU A 69 -8.46 -15.82 5.87
CA LEU A 69 -7.47 -16.04 4.80
C LEU A 69 -7.03 -17.49 4.71
N LYS A 70 -6.86 -18.15 5.86
CA LYS A 70 -6.45 -19.55 5.94
C LYS A 70 -7.53 -20.51 5.44
N GLU A 71 -8.78 -20.23 5.76
CA GLU A 71 -9.94 -21.03 5.33
C GLU A 71 -10.25 -20.83 3.83
N ASN A 72 -9.86 -19.66 3.26
CA ASN A 72 -10.14 -19.29 1.88
C ASN A 72 -8.87 -18.87 1.13
N PRO A 73 -7.86 -19.77 0.93
CA PRO A 73 -6.56 -19.39 0.40
C PRO A 73 -6.62 -18.83 -1.03
N GLY A 74 -7.50 -19.34 -1.89
CA GLY A 74 -7.70 -18.84 -3.25
C GLY A 74 -8.22 -17.39 -3.27
N TRP A 75 -9.19 -17.09 -2.38
CA TRP A 75 -9.68 -15.73 -2.20
C TRP A 75 -8.58 -14.81 -1.65
N GLY A 76 -7.84 -15.27 -0.64
CA GLY A 76 -6.73 -14.54 -0.04
C GLY A 76 -5.64 -14.19 -1.08
N ALA A 77 -5.26 -15.14 -1.92
CA ALA A 77 -4.30 -14.92 -3.00
C ALA A 77 -4.81 -13.92 -4.06
N ALA A 78 -6.08 -14.02 -4.44
CA ALA A 78 -6.71 -13.08 -5.37
C ALA A 78 -6.77 -11.66 -4.79
N LEU A 79 -7.14 -11.52 -3.51
CA LEU A 79 -7.16 -10.24 -2.81
C LEU A 79 -5.76 -9.64 -2.65
N PHE A 80 -4.75 -10.46 -2.31
CA PHE A 80 -3.35 -10.02 -2.24
C PHE A 80 -2.87 -9.50 -3.61
N TRP A 81 -3.15 -10.23 -4.68
CA TRP A 81 -2.81 -9.82 -6.03
C TRP A 81 -3.51 -8.53 -6.46
N LEU A 82 -4.78 -8.38 -6.08
CA LEU A 82 -5.52 -7.12 -6.31
C LEU A 82 -4.87 -5.95 -5.58
N LYS A 83 -4.52 -6.11 -4.30
CA LYS A 83 -3.83 -5.11 -3.49
C LYS A 83 -2.46 -4.78 -4.07
N PHE A 84 -1.69 -5.80 -4.51
CA PHE A 84 -0.41 -5.60 -5.16
C PHE A 84 -0.54 -4.75 -6.43
N LYS A 85 -1.47 -5.10 -7.32
CA LYS A 85 -1.74 -4.28 -8.52
C LYS A 85 -2.17 -2.87 -8.17
N THR A 86 -3.04 -2.72 -7.18
CA THR A 86 -3.54 -1.40 -6.73
C THR A 86 -2.44 -0.56 -6.10
N PHE A 87 -1.50 -1.16 -5.38
CA PHE A 87 -0.36 -0.44 -4.80
C PHE A 87 0.60 0.08 -5.87
N TRP A 88 0.87 -0.71 -6.91
CA TRP A 88 1.87 -0.42 -7.93
C TRP A 88 1.32 0.17 -9.24
N ASN A 89 0.01 0.40 -9.33
CA ASN A 89 -0.59 1.09 -10.49
C ASN A 89 -0.50 2.61 -10.36
N ASP A 90 -0.89 3.29 -11.41
CA ASP A 90 -0.88 4.76 -11.49
C ASP A 90 -2.10 5.42 -10.82
N TYR A 91 -3.14 4.64 -10.51
CA TYR A 91 -4.36 5.17 -9.91
C TYR A 91 -4.15 5.52 -8.42
N GLU A 92 -4.48 6.76 -8.06
CA GLU A 92 -4.43 7.23 -6.67
C GLU A 92 -5.72 6.84 -5.94
N VAL A 93 -5.61 5.83 -5.04
CA VAL A 93 -6.77 5.39 -4.23
C VAL A 93 -7.16 6.50 -3.26
N PRO A 94 -8.37 7.09 -3.40
CA PRO A 94 -8.81 8.16 -2.52
C PRO A 94 -8.85 7.73 -1.04
N ASP A 95 -8.54 8.69 -0.18
CA ASP A 95 -8.78 8.58 1.26
C ASP A 95 -9.93 9.56 1.62
N ASN A 96 -9.64 10.61 2.36
CA ASN A 96 -10.62 11.66 2.70
C ASN A 96 -10.85 12.66 1.54
N GLN A 97 -9.92 12.73 0.60
CA GLN A 97 -9.99 13.60 -0.57
C GLN A 97 -9.72 12.80 -1.84
N ASP A 98 -10.47 13.11 -2.89
CA ASP A 98 -10.27 12.54 -4.21
C ASP A 98 -9.44 13.51 -5.06
N LEU A 99 -8.21 13.08 -5.41
CA LEU A 99 -7.29 13.88 -6.22
C LEU A 99 -7.87 14.21 -7.59
N TYR A 100 -8.62 13.29 -8.19
CA TYR A 100 -9.21 13.48 -9.50
C TYR A 100 -10.34 14.53 -9.47
N PHE A 101 -11.14 14.54 -8.41
CA PHE A 101 -12.13 15.59 -8.19
C PHE A 101 -11.43 16.95 -7.98
N LEU A 102 -10.41 17.01 -7.11
CA LEU A 102 -9.68 18.24 -6.83
C LEU A 102 -8.92 18.77 -8.06
N SER A 103 -8.43 17.89 -8.93
CA SER A 103 -7.75 18.31 -10.18
C SER A 103 -8.69 18.96 -11.18
N ALA A 104 -9.99 18.65 -11.13
CA ALA A 104 -10.99 19.34 -11.95
C ALA A 104 -11.25 20.78 -11.47
N GLU A 105 -11.04 21.05 -10.18
CA GLU A 105 -11.27 22.36 -9.55
C GLU A 105 -9.98 23.22 -9.48
N SER A 106 -8.79 22.63 -9.71
CA SER A 106 -7.51 23.31 -9.52
C SER A 106 -6.58 23.11 -10.73
N TRP A 107 -6.28 24.18 -11.44
CA TRP A 107 -5.34 24.15 -12.56
C TRP A 107 -3.92 23.66 -12.15
N VAL A 108 -3.50 23.90 -10.91
CA VAL A 108 -2.20 23.43 -10.40
C VAL A 108 -2.16 21.91 -10.31
N LEU A 109 -3.25 21.28 -9.87
CA LEU A 109 -3.37 19.83 -9.78
C LEU A 109 -3.62 19.18 -11.14
N ALA A 110 -4.09 19.95 -12.11
CA ALA A 110 -4.26 19.51 -13.51
C ALA A 110 -2.94 19.51 -14.29
N LEU A 111 -1.84 20.06 -13.75
CA LEU A 111 -0.54 20.00 -14.39
C LEU A 111 -0.05 18.55 -14.54
N PRO A 112 0.66 18.21 -15.64
CA PRO A 112 1.20 16.88 -15.87
C PRO A 112 2.37 16.60 -14.92
N LEU A 113 2.07 16.32 -13.66
CA LEU A 113 3.07 15.93 -12.66
C LEU A 113 3.56 14.49 -12.93
N PRO A 114 4.82 14.17 -12.60
CA PRO A 114 5.32 12.81 -12.74
C PRO A 114 4.53 11.87 -11.81
N THR A 115 3.77 10.98 -12.41
CA THR A 115 3.01 9.94 -11.69
C THR A 115 3.86 8.68 -11.49
N LEU A 116 3.34 7.74 -10.69
CA LEU A 116 4.00 6.45 -10.48
C LEU A 116 4.21 5.69 -11.80
N GLY A 117 3.31 5.89 -12.78
CA GLY A 117 3.41 5.31 -14.11
C GLY A 117 4.67 5.71 -14.88
N TRP A 118 5.21 6.90 -14.64
CA TRP A 118 6.48 7.36 -15.21
C TRP A 118 7.69 6.99 -14.35
N ILE A 119 7.55 7.13 -13.03
CA ILE A 119 8.65 6.93 -12.08
C ILE A 119 9.03 5.45 -12.01
N LEU A 120 8.06 4.55 -11.93
CA LEU A 120 8.31 3.12 -11.72
C LEU A 120 9.11 2.46 -12.85
N PRO A 121 8.77 2.62 -14.15
CA PRO A 121 9.59 2.05 -15.23
C PRO A 121 11.04 2.54 -15.21
N LEU A 122 11.26 3.85 -14.98
CA LEU A 122 12.60 4.42 -14.88
C LEU A 122 13.36 3.87 -13.66
N ALA A 123 12.69 3.72 -12.52
CA ALA A 123 13.27 3.14 -11.33
C ALA A 123 13.66 1.66 -11.53
N LEU A 124 12.83 0.89 -12.24
CA LEU A 124 13.15 -0.49 -12.60
C LEU A 124 14.38 -0.57 -13.50
N VAL A 125 14.49 0.30 -14.50
CA VAL A 125 15.69 0.39 -15.33
C VAL A 125 16.91 0.70 -14.47
N GLY A 126 16.85 1.70 -13.60
CA GLY A 126 17.94 2.05 -12.69
C GLY A 126 18.35 0.93 -11.76
N ALA A 127 17.38 0.23 -11.20
CA ALA A 127 17.60 -0.93 -10.35
C ALA A 127 18.31 -2.06 -11.13
N LEU A 128 17.82 -2.43 -12.31
CA LEU A 128 18.38 -3.50 -13.13
C LEU A 128 19.84 -3.23 -13.52
N PHE A 129 20.14 -2.02 -13.98
CA PHE A 129 21.52 -1.66 -14.39
C PHE A 129 22.50 -1.55 -13.22
N SER A 130 22.02 -1.29 -12.01
CA SER A 130 22.87 -1.04 -10.83
C SER A 130 22.85 -2.18 -9.82
N TRP A 131 21.92 -3.14 -9.93
CA TRP A 131 21.69 -4.22 -8.95
C TRP A 131 22.96 -4.96 -8.52
N ARG A 132 23.74 -5.43 -9.50
CA ARG A 132 24.94 -6.24 -9.24
C ARG A 132 26.17 -5.42 -8.82
N ARG A 133 26.12 -4.10 -8.95
CA ARG A 133 27.28 -3.21 -8.80
C ARG A 133 27.21 -2.32 -7.57
N ASN A 134 26.04 -2.21 -6.94
CA ASN A 134 25.83 -1.21 -5.89
C ASN A 134 24.92 -1.75 -4.78
N ALA A 135 25.49 -1.94 -3.58
CA ALA A 135 24.77 -2.37 -2.39
C ALA A 135 23.64 -1.39 -2.01
N SER A 136 23.83 -0.08 -2.23
CA SER A 136 22.78 0.92 -1.97
C SER A 136 21.55 0.68 -2.84
N THR A 137 21.71 0.26 -4.09
CA THR A 137 20.57 -0.12 -4.96
C THR A 137 19.81 -1.31 -4.39
N GLN A 138 20.52 -2.32 -3.88
CA GLN A 138 19.88 -3.50 -3.27
C GLN A 138 19.12 -3.13 -2.01
N LEU A 139 19.64 -2.22 -1.18
CA LEU A 139 18.98 -1.70 0.01
C LEU A 139 17.70 -0.92 -0.34
N LEU A 140 17.76 -0.02 -1.33
CA LEU A 140 16.61 0.75 -1.76
C LEU A 140 15.48 -0.15 -2.32
N VAL A 141 15.84 -1.11 -3.16
CA VAL A 141 14.87 -2.07 -3.71
C VAL A 141 14.32 -2.96 -2.60
N GLY A 142 15.17 -3.48 -1.71
CA GLY A 142 14.76 -4.27 -0.56
C GLY A 142 13.77 -3.51 0.34
N TYR A 143 14.06 -2.23 0.61
CA TYR A 143 13.14 -1.36 1.34
C TYR A 143 11.79 -1.23 0.62
N CYS A 144 11.77 -0.93 -0.69
CA CYS A 144 10.53 -0.82 -1.46
C CYS A 144 9.71 -2.12 -1.40
N ILE A 145 10.36 -3.27 -1.53
CA ILE A 145 9.69 -4.58 -1.46
C ILE A 145 9.11 -4.82 -0.07
N LEU A 146 9.92 -4.72 0.98
CA LEU A 146 9.48 -5.01 2.35
C LEU A 146 8.38 -4.05 2.81
N TYR A 147 8.52 -2.76 2.50
CA TYR A 147 7.51 -1.78 2.82
C TYR A 147 6.20 -2.07 2.08
N SER A 148 6.23 -2.30 0.76
CA SER A 148 5.02 -2.61 -0.02
C SER A 148 4.33 -3.87 0.50
N LEU A 149 5.08 -4.93 0.81
CA LEU A 149 4.51 -6.16 1.38
C LEU A 149 3.82 -5.89 2.72
N SER A 150 4.39 -5.04 3.56
CA SER A 150 3.76 -4.66 4.83
C SER A 150 2.42 -3.95 4.62
N ILE A 151 2.33 -3.01 3.67
CA ILE A 151 1.09 -2.30 3.36
C ILE A 151 0.06 -3.22 2.69
N ILE A 152 0.48 -4.02 1.71
CA ILE A 152 -0.38 -4.97 0.98
C ILE A 152 -1.01 -5.99 1.94
N SER A 153 -0.36 -6.31 3.06
CA SER A 153 -0.92 -7.18 4.09
C SER A 153 -2.14 -6.59 4.79
N PHE A 154 -2.35 -5.27 4.73
CA PHE A 154 -3.50 -4.57 5.31
C PHE A 154 -4.49 -4.14 4.23
N PHE A 155 -4.62 -2.85 3.97
CA PHE A 155 -5.45 -2.27 2.91
C PHE A 155 -4.70 -1.11 2.24
N ILE A 156 -5.12 -0.75 1.02
CA ILE A 156 -4.40 0.21 0.19
C ILE A 156 -5.10 1.57 0.23
N LEU A 157 -4.28 2.62 0.51
CA LEU A 157 -4.61 4.03 0.31
C LEU A 157 -3.43 4.72 -0.39
N ALA A 158 -3.70 5.77 -1.16
CA ALA A 158 -2.67 6.51 -1.90
C ALA A 158 -1.53 7.01 -1.00
N ARG A 159 -1.87 7.59 0.15
CA ARG A 159 -0.88 8.11 1.11
C ARG A 159 0.14 7.06 1.60
N TYR A 160 -0.19 5.78 1.55
CA TYR A 160 0.73 4.72 1.95
C TYR A 160 1.83 4.44 0.92
N ARG A 161 1.78 5.06 -0.26
CA ARG A 161 2.86 5.01 -1.26
C ARG A 161 3.95 6.05 -1.00
N LEU A 162 3.66 7.12 -0.26
CA LEU A 162 4.60 8.22 -0.03
C LEU A 162 6.00 7.77 0.43
N PRO A 163 6.15 6.80 1.36
CA PRO A 163 7.46 6.37 1.81
C PRO A 163 8.31 5.63 0.75
N VAL A 164 7.70 5.06 -0.29
CA VAL A 164 8.47 4.41 -1.38
C VAL A 164 8.86 5.39 -2.49
N LEU A 165 8.26 6.57 -2.57
CA LEU A 165 8.59 7.55 -3.62
C LEU A 165 10.05 8.03 -3.57
N PRO A 166 10.63 8.44 -2.42
CA PRO A 166 12.02 8.88 -2.39
C PRO A 166 13.01 7.84 -2.94
N PRO A 167 13.00 6.56 -2.51
CA PRO A 167 13.87 5.56 -3.11
C PRO A 167 13.57 5.31 -4.59
N LEU A 168 12.32 5.38 -5.04
CA LEU A 168 11.99 5.25 -6.45
C LEU A 168 12.52 6.43 -7.28
N PHE A 169 12.48 7.65 -6.78
CA PHE A 169 13.09 8.82 -7.46
C PHE A 169 14.59 8.67 -7.63
N ILE A 170 15.29 8.17 -6.59
CA ILE A 170 16.74 7.91 -6.68
C ILE A 170 17.02 6.85 -7.75
N LEU A 171 16.29 5.75 -7.75
CA LEU A 171 16.44 4.69 -8.74
C LEU A 171 16.11 5.18 -10.15
N ALA A 172 15.05 5.99 -10.31
CA ALA A 172 14.65 6.57 -11.60
C ALA A 172 15.72 7.52 -12.15
N ALA A 173 16.35 8.35 -11.29
CA ALA A 173 17.45 9.21 -11.69
C ALA A 173 18.65 8.39 -12.20
N VAL A 174 18.99 7.30 -11.51
CA VAL A 174 20.02 6.35 -11.99
C VAL A 174 19.61 5.75 -13.34
N GLY A 175 18.35 5.39 -13.50
CA GLY A 175 17.79 4.86 -14.76
C GLY A 175 17.99 5.81 -15.93
N ILE A 176 17.64 7.08 -15.74
CA ILE A 176 17.80 8.15 -16.76
C ILE A 176 19.27 8.29 -17.16
N ILE A 177 20.18 8.36 -16.19
CA ILE A 177 21.62 8.49 -16.46
C ILE A 177 22.12 7.29 -17.27
N ARG A 178 21.76 6.07 -16.87
CA ARG A 178 22.18 4.86 -17.58
C ARG A 178 21.63 4.77 -19.00
N LEU A 179 20.37 5.14 -19.22
CA LEU A 179 19.79 5.19 -20.57
C LEU A 179 20.52 6.21 -21.44
N LYS A 180 20.81 7.40 -20.91
CA LYS A 180 21.59 8.42 -21.61
C LYS A 180 22.96 7.91 -22.02
N ASP A 181 23.70 7.27 -21.11
CA ASP A 181 25.02 6.71 -21.38
C ASP A 181 24.99 5.64 -22.49
N GLN A 182 23.97 4.82 -22.53
CA GLN A 182 23.79 3.79 -23.57
C GLN A 182 23.50 4.41 -24.93
N LEU A 183 22.65 5.44 -24.99
CA LEU A 183 22.34 6.14 -26.22
C LEU A 183 23.58 6.83 -26.81
N HIS A 184 24.40 7.47 -25.97
CA HIS A 184 25.67 8.07 -26.43
C HIS A 184 26.66 7.03 -26.97
N LYS A 185 26.84 5.90 -26.30
CA LYS A 185 27.72 4.83 -26.78
C LYS A 185 27.25 4.26 -28.12
N GLY A 186 25.94 4.05 -28.30
CA GLY A 186 25.39 3.57 -29.57
C GLY A 186 25.51 4.56 -30.72
N ALA A 187 25.58 5.86 -30.44
CA ALA A 187 25.77 6.90 -31.46
C ALA A 187 27.21 6.96 -31.99
N TYR A 188 28.22 6.59 -31.17
CA TYR A 188 29.64 6.59 -31.57
C TYR A 188 30.10 5.27 -32.20
N SER A 189 29.26 4.22 -32.20
CA SER A 189 29.60 2.91 -32.78
C SER A 189 29.04 2.69 -34.19
N ARG A 190 28.43 3.71 -34.76
CA ARG A 190 27.96 3.74 -36.17
C ARG A 190 28.79 4.75 -36.96
#